data_70e498b2d9c2cafecfa524b9e7b3759e
#
_entry.id   70e498b2d9c2cafecfa524b9e7b3759e
#
_cell.length_a   1.000
_cell.length_b   1.000
_cell.length_c   1.000
_cell.angle_alpha   90.00
_cell.angle_beta   90.00
_cell.angle_gamma   90.00
#
_symmetry.space_group_name_H-M   'P 1'
#
loop_
_entity.id
_entity.type
_entity.pdbx_description
1 polymer ?
#
loop_
_entity_poly.entity_id
_entity_poly.type
_entity_poly.pdbx_seq_one_letter_code
_entity_poly.pdbx_strand_id
1 'polypeptide(L)'
;VKHNLHRKTFKMVLNFCSSKLSVKQLTRELKFSRLPVDEIHSDLEQDKRQEVLRQFKSGQVQILVATDIVSRGIDIDNIDLVINYDVPHDGEDYVHRIGRTARAAAEGTAITFISPKEQQRFGAIEQLIGKTVEKIEAPKELGEKPVYNPSAPQPKFQGNRSGNSRGKFQGNRPKHSGNKSHSSQPKGD
;
A
#
# COMPACT_ATOMS: atom_id res chain seq x y z
N VAL A 1 21.78 -9.31 -16.09
CA VAL A 1 20.63 -8.48 -15.68
C VAL A 1 21.09 -7.23 -14.91
N LYS A 2 22.02 -7.35 -13.92
CA LYS A 2 22.52 -6.20 -13.13
C LYS A 2 23.07 -5.03 -13.98
N HIS A 3 23.69 -5.32 -15.12
CA HIS A 3 24.34 -4.31 -16.00
C HIS A 3 23.37 -3.55 -16.89
N ASN A 4 22.18 -4.11 -17.16
CA ASN A 4 21.22 -3.53 -18.09
C ASN A 4 20.25 -2.53 -17.46
N LEU A 5 19.97 -2.64 -16.15
CA LEU A 5 19.07 -1.69 -15.45
C LEU A 5 19.65 -0.28 -15.37
N HIS A 6 20.96 -0.14 -15.19
CA HIS A 6 21.63 1.18 -15.15
C HIS A 6 21.72 1.92 -16.49
N ARG A 7 21.43 1.24 -17.60
CA ARG A 7 21.49 1.82 -18.96
C ARG A 7 20.14 1.95 -19.66
N LYS A 8 19.07 1.34 -19.12
CA LYS A 8 17.73 1.47 -19.72
C LYS A 8 17.10 2.79 -19.29
N THR A 9 16.79 3.63 -20.25
CA THR A 9 15.92 4.79 -20.04
C THR A 9 14.48 4.32 -20.16
N PHE A 10 13.75 4.26 -19.04
CA PHE A 10 12.35 3.93 -19.04
C PHE A 10 11.51 5.18 -19.34
N LYS A 11 10.60 5.11 -20.29
CA LYS A 11 9.72 6.22 -20.68
C LYS A 11 8.42 6.20 -19.88
N MET A 12 7.91 5.01 -19.58
CA MET A 12 6.67 4.81 -18.86
C MET A 12 6.91 3.91 -17.64
N VAL A 13 6.78 4.48 -16.47
CA VAL A 13 6.98 3.78 -15.18
C VAL A 13 5.68 3.79 -14.39
N LEU A 14 5.18 2.61 -14.02
CA LEU A 14 4.02 2.49 -13.13
C LEU A 14 4.47 1.96 -11.78
N ASN A 15 4.22 2.75 -10.74
CA ASN A 15 4.57 2.41 -9.37
C ASN A 15 3.31 2.12 -8.56
N PHE A 16 3.23 0.92 -7.98
CA PHE A 16 2.11 0.46 -7.15
C PHE A 16 2.39 0.61 -5.67
N CYS A 17 1.45 1.21 -4.96
CA CYS A 17 1.44 1.28 -3.49
C CYS A 17 0.13 0.70 -2.94
N SER A 18 0.21 0.01 -1.80
CA SER A 18 -0.97 -0.61 -1.15
C SER A 18 -1.93 0.41 -0.55
N SER A 19 -1.50 1.66 -0.30
CA SER A 19 -2.35 2.68 0.30
C SER A 19 -2.27 4.02 -0.42
N LYS A 20 -3.40 4.77 -0.40
CA LYS A 20 -3.44 6.15 -0.92
C LYS A 20 -2.49 7.09 -0.19
N LEU A 21 -2.21 6.83 1.09
CA LEU A 21 -1.26 7.63 1.86
C LEU A 21 0.16 7.43 1.34
N SER A 22 0.56 6.19 1.08
CA SER A 22 1.87 5.86 0.48
C SER A 22 2.00 6.45 -0.93
N VAL A 23 0.90 6.43 -1.73
CA VAL A 23 0.87 7.08 -3.05
C VAL A 23 1.18 8.56 -2.93
N LYS A 24 0.46 9.30 -2.07
CA LYS A 24 0.67 10.74 -1.86
C LYS A 24 2.08 11.06 -1.37
N GLN A 25 2.57 10.28 -0.41
CA GLN A 25 3.92 10.48 0.14
C GLN A 25 5.00 10.27 -0.93
N LEU A 26 4.97 9.14 -1.61
CA LEU A 26 5.94 8.81 -2.67
C LEU A 26 5.90 9.82 -3.80
N THR A 27 4.71 10.20 -4.26
CA THR A 27 4.56 11.23 -5.31
C THR A 27 5.17 12.56 -4.89
N ARG A 28 4.95 12.98 -3.65
CA ARG A 28 5.54 14.21 -3.11
C ARG A 28 7.07 14.16 -3.10
N GLU A 29 7.66 13.05 -2.66
CA GLU A 29 9.12 12.86 -2.64
C GLU A 29 9.71 12.86 -4.04
N LEU A 30 9.06 12.20 -5.01
CA LEU A 30 9.50 12.18 -6.39
C LEU A 30 9.34 13.55 -7.07
N LYS A 31 8.27 14.32 -6.78
CA LYS A 31 8.10 15.70 -7.23
C LYS A 31 9.18 16.63 -6.66
N PHE A 32 9.55 16.43 -5.39
CA PHE A 32 10.65 17.18 -4.78
C PHE A 32 11.98 16.92 -5.49
N SER A 33 12.19 15.72 -6.00
CA SER A 33 13.34 15.33 -6.84
C SER A 33 13.21 15.80 -8.30
N ARG A 34 12.20 16.63 -8.64
CA ARG A 34 11.94 17.20 -9.97
C ARG A 34 11.68 16.15 -11.06
N LEU A 35 11.17 14.99 -10.68
CA LEU A 35 10.77 13.96 -11.65
C LEU A 35 9.37 14.25 -12.21
N PRO A 36 9.11 13.95 -13.49
CA PRO A 36 7.78 14.09 -14.10
C PRO A 36 6.85 12.99 -13.61
N VAL A 37 6.26 13.18 -12.43
CA VAL A 37 5.44 12.20 -11.73
C VAL A 37 4.06 12.77 -11.39
N ASP A 38 3.05 11.92 -11.46
CA ASP A 38 1.73 12.20 -10.91
C ASP A 38 1.12 10.96 -10.25
N GLU A 39 -0.01 11.14 -9.57
CA GLU A 39 -0.63 10.11 -8.75
C GLU A 39 -2.07 9.82 -9.17
N ILE A 40 -2.50 8.56 -8.90
CA ILE A 40 -3.87 8.17 -9.12
C ILE A 40 -4.37 7.25 -7.99
N HIS A 41 -5.44 7.69 -7.31
CA HIS A 41 -6.03 6.98 -6.16
C HIS A 41 -7.52 7.34 -6.01
N SER A 42 -8.19 6.71 -5.06
CA SER A 42 -9.65 6.83 -4.89
C SER A 42 -10.16 8.23 -4.57
N ASP A 43 -9.31 9.11 -3.99
CA ASP A 43 -9.72 10.48 -3.63
C ASP A 43 -9.75 11.45 -4.84
N LEU A 44 -9.21 11.05 -5.99
CA LEU A 44 -9.25 11.87 -7.17
C LEU A 44 -10.63 11.78 -7.85
N GLU A 45 -11.15 12.92 -8.26
CA GLU A 45 -12.32 13.01 -9.12
C GLU A 45 -12.07 12.38 -10.48
N GLN A 46 -13.15 11.95 -11.16
CA GLN A 46 -13.05 11.21 -12.40
C GLN A 46 -12.35 12.00 -13.52
N ASP A 47 -12.65 13.28 -13.64
CA ASP A 47 -12.03 14.14 -14.65
C ASP A 47 -10.52 14.29 -14.42
N LYS A 48 -10.11 14.43 -13.16
CA LYS A 48 -8.69 14.51 -12.82
C LYS A 48 -7.97 13.19 -13.12
N ARG A 49 -8.62 12.05 -12.87
CA ARG A 49 -8.04 10.74 -13.25
C ARG A 49 -7.81 10.63 -14.74
N GLN A 50 -8.81 11.02 -15.55
CA GLN A 50 -8.68 10.99 -17.01
C GLN A 50 -7.56 11.91 -17.50
N GLU A 51 -7.42 13.09 -16.91
CA GLU A 51 -6.36 14.03 -17.23
C GLU A 51 -4.97 13.44 -16.93
N VAL A 52 -4.78 12.89 -15.72
CA VAL A 52 -3.51 12.24 -15.34
C VAL A 52 -3.18 11.09 -16.28
N LEU A 53 -4.17 10.26 -16.63
CA LEU A 53 -3.97 9.15 -17.56
C LEU A 53 -3.60 9.63 -18.96
N ARG A 54 -4.23 10.70 -19.44
CA ARG A 54 -3.91 11.31 -20.72
C ARG A 54 -2.46 11.84 -20.75
N GLN A 55 -2.04 12.52 -19.68
CA GLN A 55 -0.67 13.03 -19.53
C GLN A 55 0.36 11.90 -19.44
N PHE A 56 0.03 10.80 -18.77
CA PHE A 56 0.89 9.63 -18.70
C PHE A 56 1.02 8.95 -20.08
N LYS A 57 -0.10 8.73 -20.78
CA LYS A 57 -0.10 8.15 -22.14
C LYS A 57 0.66 9.02 -23.16
N SER A 58 0.62 10.34 -23.00
CA SER A 58 1.35 11.27 -23.88
C SER A 58 2.83 11.46 -23.51
N GLY A 59 3.30 10.87 -22.41
CA GLY A 59 4.68 11.01 -21.92
C GLY A 59 4.99 12.33 -21.22
N GLN A 60 3.99 13.19 -20.97
CA GLN A 60 4.15 14.40 -20.15
C GLN A 60 4.42 14.04 -18.69
N VAL A 61 3.77 12.98 -18.21
CA VAL A 61 4.06 12.31 -16.94
C VAL A 61 4.80 11.02 -17.27
N GLN A 62 6.00 10.83 -16.73
CA GLN A 62 6.81 9.65 -16.95
C GLN A 62 6.54 8.57 -15.89
N ILE A 63 6.26 9.00 -14.66
CA ILE A 63 6.05 8.11 -13.51
C ILE A 63 4.62 8.28 -13.02
N LEU A 64 3.86 7.21 -13.03
CA LEU A 64 2.52 7.18 -12.44
C LEU A 64 2.56 6.36 -11.13
N VAL A 65 2.14 6.97 -10.02
CA VAL A 65 2.02 6.28 -8.73
C VAL A 65 0.55 5.98 -8.46
N ALA A 66 0.19 4.71 -8.25
CA ALA A 66 -1.20 4.26 -8.18
C ALA A 66 -1.47 3.26 -7.06
N THR A 67 -2.73 3.17 -6.62
CA THR A 67 -3.24 2.03 -5.84
C THR A 67 -3.84 0.96 -6.75
N ASP A 68 -3.91 -0.30 -6.28
CA ASP A 68 -4.46 -1.43 -7.03
C ASP A 68 -5.89 -1.22 -7.52
N ILE A 69 -6.75 -0.66 -6.65
CA ILE A 69 -8.19 -0.48 -6.94
C ILE A 69 -8.40 0.37 -8.18
N VAL A 70 -7.57 1.36 -8.38
CA VAL A 70 -7.71 2.28 -9.51
C VAL A 70 -7.05 1.70 -10.76
N SER A 71 -5.95 1.00 -10.60
CA SER A 71 -5.19 0.45 -11.72
C SER A 71 -5.90 -0.70 -12.45
N ARG A 72 -6.81 -1.42 -11.79
CA ARG A 72 -7.63 -2.48 -12.42
C ARG A 72 -8.58 -1.96 -13.50
N GLY A 73 -8.95 -0.68 -13.44
CA GLY A 73 -9.80 -0.02 -14.45
C GLY A 73 -9.04 0.82 -15.47
N ILE A 74 -7.72 0.82 -15.42
CA ILE A 74 -6.89 1.62 -16.30
C ILE A 74 -6.45 0.79 -17.51
N ASP A 75 -6.87 1.20 -18.69
CA ASP A 75 -6.39 0.69 -19.96
C ASP A 75 -5.04 1.34 -20.30
N ILE A 76 -3.99 0.92 -19.61
CA ILE A 76 -2.60 1.29 -19.91
C ILE A 76 -1.80 0.01 -20.06
N ASP A 77 -1.38 -0.22 -21.27
CA ASP A 77 -0.48 -1.31 -21.64
C ASP A 77 0.86 -0.73 -22.11
N ASN A 78 1.83 -1.60 -22.34
CA ASN A 78 3.18 -1.25 -22.82
C ASN A 78 3.98 -0.38 -21.85
N ILE A 79 3.84 -0.65 -20.56
CA ILE A 79 4.64 -0.01 -19.52
C ILE A 79 6.05 -0.61 -19.54
N ASP A 80 7.07 0.24 -19.59
CA ASP A 80 8.47 -0.20 -19.65
C ASP A 80 8.94 -0.80 -18.32
N LEU A 81 8.46 -0.21 -17.20
CA LEU A 81 8.83 -0.62 -15.85
C LEU A 81 7.65 -0.57 -14.91
N VAL A 82 7.36 -1.69 -14.27
CA VAL A 82 6.47 -1.78 -13.12
C VAL A 82 7.29 -1.84 -11.84
N ILE A 83 6.96 -1.01 -10.86
CA ILE A 83 7.54 -1.05 -9.52
C ILE A 83 6.45 -1.38 -8.52
N ASN A 84 6.60 -2.46 -7.77
CA ASN A 84 5.83 -2.70 -6.56
C ASN A 84 6.57 -2.07 -5.39
N TYR A 85 6.12 -0.91 -4.92
CA TYR A 85 6.70 -0.20 -3.77
C TYR A 85 6.54 -1.00 -2.46
N ASP A 86 5.48 -1.79 -2.41
CA ASP A 86 5.21 -2.77 -1.37
C ASP A 86 4.69 -4.08 -1.99
N VAL A 87 4.83 -5.17 -1.25
CA VAL A 87 4.33 -6.48 -1.68
C VAL A 87 2.79 -6.49 -1.57
N PRO A 88 2.04 -6.78 -2.65
CA PRO A 88 0.59 -6.85 -2.60
C PRO A 88 0.11 -7.90 -1.60
N HIS A 89 -1.12 -7.72 -1.09
CA HIS A 89 -1.71 -8.67 -0.15
C HIS A 89 -2.09 -9.98 -0.81
N ASP A 90 -2.50 -9.92 -2.07
CA ASP A 90 -2.93 -11.04 -2.88
C ASP A 90 -1.91 -11.34 -3.99
N GLY A 91 -1.66 -12.64 -4.21
CA GLY A 91 -0.77 -13.08 -5.28
C GLY A 91 -1.34 -12.84 -6.68
N GLU A 92 -2.66 -12.83 -6.83
CA GLU A 92 -3.31 -12.47 -8.11
C GLU A 92 -3.06 -11.00 -8.44
N ASP A 93 -3.09 -10.12 -7.45
CA ASP A 93 -2.74 -8.71 -7.62
C ASP A 93 -1.31 -8.54 -8.11
N TYR A 94 -0.38 -9.35 -7.59
CA TYR A 94 1.00 -9.35 -8.07
C TYR A 94 1.06 -9.68 -9.56
N VAL A 95 0.38 -10.73 -10.00
CA VAL A 95 0.33 -11.13 -11.42
C VAL A 95 -0.30 -10.03 -12.28
N HIS A 96 -1.40 -9.42 -11.83
CA HIS A 96 -2.05 -8.32 -12.51
C HIS A 96 -1.15 -7.08 -12.63
N ARG A 97 -0.38 -6.75 -11.59
CA ARG A 97 0.56 -5.62 -11.60
C ARG A 97 1.68 -5.85 -12.60
N ILE A 98 2.37 -6.99 -12.53
CA ILE A 98 3.46 -7.30 -13.46
C ILE A 98 2.97 -7.52 -14.90
N GLY A 99 1.72 -7.95 -15.08
CA GLY A 99 1.08 -8.10 -16.39
C GLY A 99 0.90 -6.79 -17.16
N ARG A 100 1.09 -5.61 -16.52
CA ARG A 100 1.06 -4.31 -17.19
C ARG A 100 2.32 -4.04 -18.03
N THR A 101 3.43 -4.72 -17.76
CA THR A 101 4.68 -4.54 -18.51
C THR A 101 4.96 -5.62 -19.53
N ALA A 102 4.26 -6.77 -19.50
CA ALA A 102 4.50 -7.91 -20.38
C ALA A 102 3.32 -8.14 -21.31
N ARG A 103 3.28 -7.50 -22.50
CA ARG A 103 2.34 -7.85 -23.56
C ARG A 103 3.02 -7.95 -24.92
N ALA A 104 2.59 -8.95 -25.70
CA ALA A 104 2.86 -9.14 -27.13
C ALA A 104 4.33 -8.93 -27.55
N ALA A 105 5.24 -9.81 -27.10
CA ALA A 105 6.65 -9.89 -27.54
C ALA A 105 7.59 -8.76 -27.07
N ALA A 106 7.16 -7.83 -26.20
CA ALA A 106 8.06 -6.88 -25.56
C ALA A 106 8.55 -7.40 -24.19
N GLU A 107 9.85 -7.37 -23.94
CA GLU A 107 10.43 -7.68 -22.64
C GLU A 107 10.09 -6.56 -21.65
N GLY A 108 9.13 -6.81 -20.74
CA GLY A 108 8.82 -5.92 -19.65
C GLY A 108 9.73 -6.14 -18.44
N THR A 109 9.94 -5.10 -17.65
CA THR A 109 10.71 -5.18 -16.41
C THR A 109 9.80 -4.91 -15.23
N ALA A 110 9.82 -5.79 -14.20
CA ALA A 110 9.13 -5.58 -12.94
C ALA A 110 10.13 -5.65 -11.78
N ILE A 111 10.03 -4.71 -10.84
CA ILE A 111 10.84 -4.64 -9.62
C ILE A 111 9.90 -4.62 -8.43
N THR A 112 10.21 -5.41 -7.40
CA THR A 112 9.43 -5.43 -6.15
C THR A 112 10.35 -5.14 -4.99
N PHE A 113 10.02 -4.12 -4.19
CA PHE A 113 10.68 -3.88 -2.91
C PHE A 113 10.07 -4.78 -1.86
N ILE A 114 10.94 -5.48 -1.11
CA ILE A 114 10.52 -6.46 -0.12
C ILE A 114 11.13 -6.06 1.22
N SER A 115 10.32 -5.54 2.11
CA SER A 115 10.74 -5.29 3.49
C SER A 115 10.86 -6.61 4.28
N PRO A 116 11.60 -6.65 5.40
CA PRO A 116 11.69 -7.85 6.23
C PRO A 116 10.33 -8.43 6.66
N LYS A 117 9.33 -7.56 6.86
CA LYS A 117 7.97 -7.98 7.25
C LYS A 117 7.17 -8.60 6.10
N GLU A 118 7.57 -8.35 4.87
CA GLU A 118 6.85 -8.79 3.67
C GLU A 118 7.44 -10.05 3.05
N GLN A 119 8.59 -10.52 3.53
CA GLN A 119 9.29 -11.66 2.94
C GLN A 119 8.43 -12.94 2.91
N GLN A 120 7.69 -13.22 3.99
CA GLN A 120 6.79 -14.38 4.04
C GLN A 120 5.68 -14.29 2.99
N ARG A 121 5.08 -13.10 2.84
CA ARG A 121 4.05 -12.85 1.82
C ARG A 121 4.61 -13.00 0.42
N PHE A 122 5.80 -12.46 0.17
CA PHE A 122 6.44 -12.60 -1.13
C PHE A 122 6.83 -14.05 -1.43
N GLY A 123 7.26 -14.82 -0.44
CA GLY A 123 7.49 -16.26 -0.58
C GLY A 123 6.23 -17.03 -1.01
N ALA A 124 5.06 -16.67 -0.47
CA ALA A 124 3.78 -17.25 -0.92
C ALA A 124 3.45 -16.87 -2.37
N ILE A 125 3.78 -15.65 -2.80
CA ILE A 125 3.62 -15.22 -4.20
C ILE A 125 4.55 -16.04 -5.10
N GLU A 126 5.81 -16.26 -4.74
CA GLU A 126 6.73 -17.11 -5.52
C GLU A 126 6.22 -18.55 -5.68
N GLN A 127 5.60 -19.10 -4.63
CA GLN A 127 4.95 -20.41 -4.71
C GLN A 127 3.75 -20.40 -5.67
N LEU A 128 2.91 -19.37 -5.61
CA LEU A 128 1.75 -19.24 -6.48
C LEU A 128 2.16 -19.16 -7.98
N ILE A 129 3.17 -18.36 -8.30
CA ILE A 129 3.64 -18.20 -9.68
C ILE A 129 4.54 -19.35 -10.14
N GLY A 130 4.90 -20.27 -9.25
CA GLY A 130 5.77 -21.41 -9.54
C GLY A 130 7.19 -21.04 -9.97
N LYS A 131 7.66 -19.85 -9.59
CA LYS A 131 8.96 -19.30 -10.00
C LYS A 131 9.63 -18.50 -8.88
N THR A 132 10.90 -18.79 -8.65
CA THR A 132 11.74 -17.94 -7.80
C THR A 132 12.13 -16.68 -8.56
N VAL A 133 11.82 -15.52 -7.99
CA VAL A 133 12.18 -14.22 -8.55
C VAL A 133 13.62 -13.88 -8.18
N GLU A 134 14.39 -13.39 -9.15
CA GLU A 134 15.79 -12.98 -8.91
C GLU A 134 15.85 -11.87 -7.82
N LYS A 135 16.71 -12.04 -6.82
CA LYS A 135 16.93 -11.06 -5.76
C LYS A 135 18.11 -10.16 -6.12
N ILE A 136 17.80 -8.91 -6.42
CA ILE A 136 18.81 -7.88 -6.69
C ILE A 136 19.30 -7.32 -5.37
N GLU A 137 20.61 -7.21 -5.25
CA GLU A 137 21.19 -6.57 -4.07
C GLU A 137 20.93 -5.06 -4.06
N ALA A 138 20.46 -4.55 -2.92
CA ALA A 138 20.37 -3.11 -2.71
C ALA A 138 21.76 -2.45 -2.77
N PRO A 139 21.84 -1.19 -3.24
CA PRO A 139 23.09 -0.42 -3.20
C PRO A 139 23.66 -0.37 -1.78
N LYS A 140 25.00 -0.41 -1.65
CA LYS A 140 25.69 -0.43 -0.35
C LYS A 140 25.40 0.83 0.48
N GLU A 141 25.10 1.92 -0.17
CA GLU A 141 24.78 3.21 0.44
C GLU A 141 23.47 3.18 1.26
N LEU A 142 22.61 2.19 1.03
CA LEU A 142 21.34 2.01 1.75
C LEU A 142 21.50 1.20 3.05
N GLY A 143 22.74 0.85 3.46
CA GLY A 143 23.03 0.16 4.70
C GLY A 143 23.06 -1.37 4.58
N GLU A 144 23.00 -2.04 5.74
CA GLU A 144 23.03 -3.50 5.80
C GLU A 144 21.79 -4.13 5.17
N LYS A 145 22.02 -5.19 4.41
CA LYS A 145 20.97 -5.88 3.67
C LYS A 145 20.25 -6.88 4.57
N PRO A 146 18.93 -6.85 4.65
CA PRO A 146 18.21 -7.95 5.25
C PRO A 146 18.39 -9.21 4.38
N VAL A 147 18.75 -10.32 5.01
CA VAL A 147 18.80 -11.62 4.32
C VAL A 147 17.36 -12.02 3.94
N TYR A 148 17.15 -12.37 2.67
CA TYR A 148 15.84 -12.88 2.24
C TYR A 148 15.63 -14.29 2.79
N ASN A 149 14.70 -14.42 3.74
CA ASN A 149 14.29 -15.67 4.34
C ASN A 149 12.77 -15.67 4.59
N PRO A 150 11.97 -16.12 3.59
CA PRO A 150 10.50 -16.12 3.70
C PRO A 150 9.96 -17.08 4.76
N SER A 151 10.78 -18.04 5.22
CA SER A 151 10.41 -18.99 6.27
C SER A 151 10.79 -18.51 7.67
N ALA A 152 11.46 -17.37 7.81
CA ALA A 152 11.84 -16.85 9.12
C ALA A 152 10.59 -16.49 9.94
N PRO A 153 10.52 -16.85 11.23
CA PRO A 153 9.44 -16.41 12.08
C PRO A 153 9.44 -14.89 12.17
N GLN A 154 8.30 -14.28 11.93
CA GLN A 154 8.16 -12.82 12.04
C GLN A 154 8.44 -12.40 13.50
N PRO A 155 9.20 -11.32 13.72
CA PRO A 155 9.36 -10.79 15.05
C PRO A 155 7.99 -10.40 15.60
N LYS A 156 7.55 -11.11 16.65
CA LYS A 156 6.31 -10.75 17.34
C LYS A 156 6.50 -9.34 17.90
N PHE A 157 5.73 -8.39 17.40
CA PHE A 157 5.65 -7.07 18.00
C PHE A 157 5.14 -7.26 19.43
N GLN A 158 6.02 -7.22 20.42
CA GLN A 158 5.62 -7.05 21.81
C GLN A 158 5.05 -5.63 21.93
N GLY A 159 3.75 -5.51 21.65
CA GLY A 159 3.02 -4.30 21.99
C GLY A 159 3.19 -4.08 23.47
N ASN A 160 3.88 -3.01 23.83
CA ASN A 160 4.00 -2.53 25.20
C ASN A 160 2.58 -2.25 25.70
N ARG A 161 1.95 -3.28 26.29
CA ARG A 161 0.72 -3.11 27.05
C ARG A 161 1.11 -2.38 28.32
N SER A 162 1.24 -1.07 28.23
CA SER A 162 1.23 -0.18 29.38
C SER A 162 -0.05 -0.51 30.17
N GLY A 163 0.17 -1.19 31.29
CA GLY A 163 -0.91 -1.59 32.17
C GLY A 163 -1.63 -0.37 32.73
N ASN A 164 -2.78 -0.08 32.18
CA ASN A 164 -3.70 0.87 32.78
C ASN A 164 -4.35 0.16 33.98
N SER A 165 -3.75 0.32 35.16
CA SER A 165 -4.31 -0.13 36.44
C SER A 165 -5.65 0.58 36.63
N ARG A 166 -6.72 -0.17 36.41
CA ARG A 166 -8.07 0.28 36.79
C ARG A 166 -8.11 0.49 38.31
N GLY A 167 -7.97 1.73 38.73
CA GLY A 167 -8.31 2.17 40.11
C GLY A 167 -9.75 1.78 40.41
N LYS A 168 -9.93 0.94 41.44
CA LYS A 168 -11.23 0.64 42.03
C LYS A 168 -11.81 1.95 42.57
N PHE A 169 -12.74 2.54 41.86
CA PHE A 169 -13.63 3.56 42.44
C PHE A 169 -14.66 2.85 43.34
N GLN A 170 -14.46 2.96 44.64
CA GLN A 170 -15.40 2.57 45.68
C GLN A 170 -16.45 3.69 45.78
N GLY A 171 -17.53 3.55 45.03
CA GLY A 171 -18.65 4.47 45.08
C GLY A 171 -19.46 4.29 46.40
N ASN A 172 -19.36 5.25 47.28
CA ASN A 172 -20.17 5.38 48.46
C ASN A 172 -21.60 5.82 48.04
N ARG A 173 -22.60 4.95 48.20
CA ARG A 173 -24.03 5.25 47.97
C ARG A 173 -24.61 5.90 49.23
N PRO A 174 -25.19 7.09 49.20
CA PRO A 174 -26.02 7.58 50.28
C PRO A 174 -27.40 6.92 50.22
N LYS A 175 -27.83 6.36 51.36
CA LYS A 175 -29.20 5.90 51.59
C LYS A 175 -30.12 7.11 51.67
N HIS A 176 -31.09 7.21 50.80
CA HIS A 176 -32.25 8.10 51.01
C HIS A 176 -33.44 7.27 51.43
N SER A 177 -33.89 7.55 52.67
CA SER A 177 -35.10 7.06 53.34
C SER A 177 -36.33 7.63 52.63
N GLY A 178 -37.37 6.80 52.59
CA GLY A 178 -38.63 7.13 51.97
C GLY A 178 -39.46 8.16 52.72
N ASN A 179 -40.37 8.76 52.01
CA ASN A 179 -41.63 9.21 52.58
C ASN A 179 -42.76 9.03 51.56
N LYS A 180 -43.86 8.40 52.04
CA LYS A 180 -45.15 8.20 51.36
C LYS A 180 -46.03 9.42 51.61
N SER A 181 -46.76 9.86 50.57
CA SER A 181 -48.11 10.48 50.67
C SER A 181 -48.67 10.59 49.27
N HIS A 182 -49.66 9.84 48.95
CA HIS A 182 -51.13 9.93 48.96
C HIS A 182 -51.66 11.22 48.34
N SER A 183 -52.41 11.03 47.32
CA SER A 183 -53.76 11.52 46.95
C SER A 183 -53.86 12.04 45.52
N SER A 184 -54.72 11.40 44.82
CA SER A 184 -56.08 11.79 44.34
C SER A 184 -56.13 12.36 42.92
N GLN A 185 -56.80 11.59 42.08
CA GLN A 185 -57.49 12.08 40.88
C GLN A 185 -58.63 13.06 41.24
N PRO A 186 -59.13 13.89 40.30
CA PRO A 186 -60.24 13.45 39.50
C PRO A 186 -60.28 13.96 38.03
N LYS A 187 -61.15 13.27 37.31
CA LYS A 187 -61.80 13.36 36.04
C LYS A 187 -62.28 14.73 35.56
N GLY A 188 -62.51 14.80 34.23
CA GLY A 188 -63.48 15.61 33.50
C GLY A 188 -62.78 16.55 32.52
N ASP A 189 -63.18 16.79 31.36
CA ASP A 189 -64.19 16.41 30.38
C ASP A 189 -63.51 16.29 28.97
#